data_1399a0917a95815c3c880a03a0bd08a1
#
_entry.id   1399a0917a95815c3c880a03a0bd08a1
#
_cell.length_a   1.000
_cell.length_b   1.000
_cell.length_c   1.000
_cell.angle_alpha   90.00
_cell.angle_beta   90.00
_cell.angle_gamma   90.00
#
_symmetry.space_group_name_H-M   'P 1'
#
loop_
_entity.id
_entity.type
_entity.pdbx_description
1 polymer ?
#
loop_
_entity_poly.entity_id
_entity_poly.type
_entity_poly.pdbx_seq_one_letter_code
_entity_poly.pdbx_strand_id
1 'polypeptide(L)'
;QYAQQGRYDATIKVETVARPNNRVDLDIIFDEGKAAKVFDINIIGNTVFKEDEIKQVFAVKESGWASVITRNDRYAREKMAASIEALRALYLNKGYINFDINSSNLNISEDKKNIFIEVAVNEGEQFKFGKTKFLGDALYKPEELNALQIYKDGEIYSQEKVNGVRQLLSRKYGNAGYYFAEVNVVPEINNETNIVDLSY
;
A
#
# COMPACT_ATOMS: atom_id res chain seq x y z
N GLN A 1 19.57 -8.51 -5.62
CA GLN A 1 19.58 -7.33 -4.74
C GLN A 1 19.61 -6.02 -5.53
N TYR A 2 20.54 -5.83 -6.49
CA TYR A 2 20.62 -4.57 -7.31
C TYR A 2 19.39 -4.32 -8.16
N ALA A 3 18.83 -5.35 -8.82
CA ALA A 3 17.60 -5.22 -9.62
C ALA A 3 16.38 -4.79 -8.76
N GLN A 4 16.31 -5.17 -7.50
CA GLN A 4 15.25 -4.75 -6.58
C GLN A 4 15.31 -3.25 -6.25
N GLN A 5 16.50 -2.65 -6.42
CA GLN A 5 16.76 -1.22 -6.25
C GLN A 5 16.72 -0.45 -7.59
N GLY A 6 16.24 -1.09 -8.66
CA GLY A 6 16.16 -0.48 -9.99
C GLY A 6 17.50 -0.38 -10.72
N ARG A 7 18.55 -1.07 -10.28
CA ARG A 7 19.87 -1.07 -10.93
C ARG A 7 19.99 -2.25 -11.89
N TYR A 8 19.46 -2.09 -13.08
CA TYR A 8 19.34 -3.19 -14.07
C TYR A 8 20.57 -3.34 -14.95
N ASP A 9 21.49 -2.39 -14.92
CA ASP A 9 22.79 -2.41 -15.63
C ASP A 9 23.96 -2.74 -14.70
N ALA A 10 23.69 -3.15 -13.45
CA ALA A 10 24.73 -3.59 -12.55
C ALA A 10 25.47 -4.80 -13.12
N THR A 11 26.80 -4.75 -13.11
CA THR A 11 27.67 -5.84 -13.59
C THR A 11 28.64 -6.27 -12.52
N ILE A 12 29.01 -7.56 -12.56
CA ILE A 12 30.03 -8.14 -11.69
C ILE A 12 31.12 -8.71 -12.60
N LYS A 13 32.33 -8.20 -12.43
CA LYS A 13 33.52 -8.72 -13.10
C LYS A 13 34.39 -9.45 -12.09
N VAL A 14 34.79 -10.66 -12.43
CA VAL A 14 35.70 -11.45 -11.59
C VAL A 14 37.02 -11.57 -12.33
N GLU A 15 38.07 -11.09 -11.71
CA GLU A 15 39.43 -11.19 -12.21
C GLU A 15 40.21 -12.18 -11.31
N THR A 16 40.97 -13.07 -11.95
CA THR A 16 41.75 -14.07 -11.24
C THR A 16 43.24 -13.85 -11.48
N VAL A 17 44.03 -13.80 -10.40
CA VAL A 17 45.49 -13.65 -10.49
C VAL A 17 46.13 -14.88 -9.85
N ALA A 18 46.87 -15.65 -10.66
CA ALA A 18 47.61 -16.80 -10.17
C ALA A 18 48.78 -16.36 -9.28
N ARG A 19 48.94 -17.03 -8.14
CA ARG A 19 49.99 -16.79 -7.16
C ARG A 19 50.86 -18.05 -6.97
N PRO A 20 52.11 -17.93 -6.47
CA PRO A 20 52.91 -19.07 -6.12
C PRO A 20 52.19 -20.02 -5.13
N ASN A 21 52.63 -21.29 -5.13
CA ASN A 21 52.08 -22.34 -4.26
C ASN A 21 50.61 -22.70 -4.54
N ASN A 22 50.19 -22.70 -5.83
CA ASN A 22 48.85 -23.12 -6.25
C ASN A 22 47.73 -22.26 -5.65
N ARG A 23 47.99 -20.96 -5.39
CA ARG A 23 47.02 -20.00 -4.88
C ARG A 23 46.51 -19.14 -6.01
N VAL A 24 45.27 -18.66 -5.86
CA VAL A 24 44.62 -17.74 -6.79
C VAL A 24 44.00 -16.62 -5.97
N ASP A 25 44.32 -15.39 -6.31
CA ASP A 25 43.58 -14.23 -5.81
C ASP A 25 42.39 -14.00 -6.70
N LEU A 26 41.26 -13.69 -6.10
CA LEU A 26 40.01 -13.33 -6.79
C LEU A 26 39.68 -11.89 -6.48
N ASP A 27 39.73 -11.05 -7.51
CA ASP A 27 39.25 -9.68 -7.44
C ASP A 27 37.83 -9.61 -8.00
N ILE A 28 36.86 -9.31 -7.13
CA ILE A 28 35.46 -9.17 -7.52
C ILE A 28 35.14 -7.68 -7.60
N ILE A 29 34.98 -7.21 -8.83
CA ILE A 29 34.71 -5.80 -9.13
C ILE A 29 33.21 -5.64 -9.39
N PHE A 30 32.56 -4.80 -8.58
CA PHE A 30 31.15 -4.47 -8.74
C PHE A 30 31.03 -3.12 -9.42
N ASP A 31 30.35 -3.08 -10.57
CA ASP A 31 29.84 -1.87 -11.14
C ASP A 31 28.34 -1.83 -10.87
N GLU A 32 27.92 -0.96 -9.96
CA GLU A 32 26.51 -0.89 -9.55
C GLU A 32 25.62 -0.27 -10.60
N GLY A 33 26.18 0.38 -11.60
CA GLY A 33 25.42 1.13 -12.59
C GLY A 33 24.60 2.27 -12.00
N LYS A 34 23.65 2.78 -12.78
CA LYS A 34 22.70 3.81 -12.32
C LYS A 34 21.34 3.20 -12.04
N ALA A 35 20.67 3.69 -11.00
CA ALA A 35 19.28 3.32 -10.77
C ALA A 35 18.40 3.88 -11.91
N ALA A 36 17.58 3.01 -12.49
CA ALA A 36 16.59 3.42 -13.48
C ALA A 36 15.55 4.34 -12.85
N LYS A 37 15.02 5.27 -13.63
CA LYS A 37 14.04 6.25 -13.19
C LYS A 37 12.66 5.87 -13.67
N VAL A 38 11.66 6.12 -12.86
CA VAL A 38 10.27 5.98 -13.28
C VAL A 38 9.95 7.13 -14.22
N PHE A 39 9.70 6.79 -15.46
CA PHE A 39 9.39 7.74 -16.53
C PHE A 39 7.89 8.03 -16.59
N ASP A 40 7.08 6.99 -16.45
CA ASP A 40 5.62 7.07 -16.55
C ASP A 40 4.93 6.06 -15.64
N ILE A 41 3.77 6.46 -15.11
CA ILE A 41 2.88 5.62 -14.32
C ILE A 41 1.50 5.75 -14.95
N ASN A 42 1.04 4.68 -15.57
CA ASN A 42 -0.27 4.59 -16.24
C ASN A 42 -1.24 3.76 -15.38
N ILE A 43 -2.42 4.30 -15.12
CA ILE A 43 -3.48 3.61 -14.38
C ILE A 43 -4.61 3.28 -15.36
N ILE A 44 -5.02 2.03 -15.41
CA ILE A 44 -6.05 1.54 -16.32
C ILE A 44 -7.27 1.07 -15.51
N GLY A 45 -8.46 1.51 -15.91
CA GLY A 45 -9.73 1.12 -15.30
C GLY A 45 -10.22 2.04 -14.19
N ASN A 46 -9.47 3.12 -13.89
CA ASN A 46 -9.89 4.15 -12.95
C ASN A 46 -10.95 5.06 -13.59
N THR A 47 -12.08 5.21 -12.94
CA THR A 47 -13.19 6.10 -13.32
C THR A 47 -13.59 7.02 -12.16
N VAL A 48 -13.41 6.59 -10.93
CA VAL A 48 -13.78 7.29 -9.71
C VAL A 48 -12.80 8.40 -9.38
N PHE A 49 -11.50 8.10 -9.47
CA PHE A 49 -10.43 9.06 -9.22
C PHE A 49 -9.72 9.41 -10.51
N LYS A 50 -9.30 10.65 -10.63
CA LYS A 50 -8.40 11.07 -11.71
C LYS A 50 -7.02 10.45 -11.48
N GLU A 51 -6.33 10.19 -12.57
CA GLU A 51 -4.98 9.62 -12.53
C GLU A 51 -4.01 10.43 -11.64
N ASP A 52 -4.09 11.76 -11.72
CA ASP A 52 -3.28 12.65 -10.89
C ASP A 52 -3.55 12.48 -9.38
N GLU A 53 -4.80 12.24 -8.99
CA GLU A 53 -5.17 11.98 -7.59
C GLU A 53 -4.58 10.66 -7.11
N ILE A 54 -4.62 9.63 -7.96
CA ILE A 54 -3.99 8.33 -7.69
C ILE A 54 -2.46 8.48 -7.59
N LYS A 55 -1.84 9.19 -8.53
CA LYS A 55 -0.39 9.43 -8.53
C LYS A 55 0.09 10.20 -7.30
N GLN A 56 -0.77 11.02 -6.69
CA GLN A 56 -0.41 11.74 -5.46
C GLN A 56 -0.16 10.80 -4.27
N VAL A 57 -0.89 9.69 -4.14
CA VAL A 57 -0.72 8.74 -3.04
C VAL A 57 0.42 7.75 -3.25
N PHE A 58 0.95 7.64 -4.47
CA PHE A 58 2.08 6.77 -4.75
C PHE A 58 3.36 7.27 -4.07
N ALA A 59 4.10 6.36 -3.44
CA ALA A 59 5.44 6.63 -2.93
C ALA A 59 6.49 6.74 -4.05
N VAL A 60 6.25 6.04 -5.15
CA VAL A 60 6.99 6.16 -6.40
C VAL A 60 6.43 7.35 -7.18
N LYS A 61 7.30 8.21 -7.66
CA LYS A 61 6.93 9.38 -8.48
C LYS A 61 7.60 9.32 -9.84
N GLU A 62 6.94 9.91 -10.83
CA GLU A 62 7.54 10.11 -12.15
C GLU A 62 8.72 11.07 -12.09
N SER A 63 9.65 10.91 -13.03
CA SER A 63 10.80 11.80 -13.17
C SER A 63 10.37 13.23 -13.53
N GLY A 64 10.75 14.19 -12.69
CA GLY A 64 10.50 15.61 -12.92
C GLY A 64 11.65 16.46 -12.40
N TRP A 65 11.57 17.78 -12.57
CA TRP A 65 12.63 18.69 -12.12
C TRP A 65 12.89 18.61 -10.60
N ALA A 66 11.86 18.36 -9.79
CA ALA A 66 12.00 18.20 -8.34
C ALA A 66 12.65 16.87 -7.93
N SER A 67 12.60 15.85 -8.78
CA SER A 67 13.19 14.53 -8.51
C SER A 67 14.72 14.55 -8.48
N VAL A 68 15.35 15.57 -9.08
CA VAL A 68 16.81 15.78 -9.04
C VAL A 68 17.29 15.92 -7.59
N ILE A 69 16.49 16.55 -6.74
CA ILE A 69 16.80 16.77 -5.31
C ILE A 69 16.28 15.63 -4.45
N THR A 70 15.03 15.23 -4.65
CA THR A 70 14.31 14.27 -3.76
C THR A 70 14.62 12.80 -4.08
N ARG A 71 15.09 12.52 -5.32
CA ARG A 71 15.32 11.16 -5.84
C ARG A 71 14.10 10.23 -5.69
N ASN A 72 12.90 10.80 -5.71
CA ASN A 72 11.64 10.05 -5.57
C ASN A 72 11.28 9.26 -6.83
N ASP A 73 11.88 9.61 -7.96
CA ASP A 73 11.74 8.95 -9.27
C ASP A 73 12.53 7.64 -9.39
N ARG A 74 13.34 7.29 -8.38
CA ARG A 74 14.08 6.03 -8.41
C ARG A 74 13.16 4.89 -7.99
N TYR A 75 13.10 3.88 -8.86
CA TYR A 75 12.38 2.67 -8.53
C TYR A 75 13.02 1.95 -7.35
N ALA A 76 12.18 1.51 -6.42
CA ALA A 76 12.51 0.54 -5.41
C ALA A 76 11.28 -0.33 -5.17
N ARG A 77 11.46 -1.64 -5.05
CA ARG A 77 10.35 -2.59 -4.89
C ARG A 77 9.48 -2.25 -3.68
N GLU A 78 10.10 -1.83 -2.59
CA GLU A 78 9.43 -1.43 -1.35
C GLU A 78 8.54 -0.20 -1.56
N LYS A 79 9.00 0.78 -2.35
CA LYS A 79 8.19 1.95 -2.71
C LYS A 79 7.00 1.57 -3.58
N MET A 80 7.18 0.63 -4.51
CA MET A 80 6.06 0.15 -5.33
C MET A 80 5.03 -0.58 -4.47
N ALA A 81 5.46 -1.45 -3.57
CA ALA A 81 4.56 -2.11 -2.63
C ALA A 81 3.79 -1.09 -1.77
N ALA A 82 4.47 -0.08 -1.24
CA ALA A 82 3.82 1.00 -0.48
C ALA A 82 2.83 1.80 -1.34
N SER A 83 3.11 2.01 -2.63
CA SER A 83 2.20 2.69 -3.56
C SER A 83 0.94 1.87 -3.80
N ILE A 84 1.06 0.57 -3.96
CA ILE A 84 -0.06 -0.37 -4.11
C ILE A 84 -0.95 -0.37 -2.85
N GLU A 85 -0.36 -0.41 -1.67
CA GLU A 85 -1.10 -0.34 -0.41
C GLU A 85 -1.79 1.02 -0.20
N ALA A 86 -1.13 2.13 -0.58
CA ALA A 86 -1.73 3.45 -0.53
C ALA A 86 -2.91 3.60 -1.51
N LEU A 87 -2.80 2.99 -2.70
CA LEU A 87 -3.89 2.93 -3.67
C LEU A 87 -5.09 2.16 -3.11
N ARG A 88 -4.86 0.98 -2.51
CA ARG A 88 -5.91 0.22 -1.83
C ARG A 88 -6.60 1.04 -0.74
N ALA A 89 -5.81 1.68 0.12
CA ALA A 89 -6.33 2.51 1.20
C ALA A 89 -7.17 3.69 0.69
N LEU A 90 -6.76 4.32 -0.44
CA LEU A 90 -7.52 5.40 -1.08
C LEU A 90 -8.94 4.95 -1.44
N TYR A 91 -9.06 3.79 -2.13
CA TYR A 91 -10.36 3.25 -2.54
C TYR A 91 -11.19 2.75 -1.34
N LEU A 92 -10.58 2.01 -0.40
CA LEU A 92 -11.26 1.53 0.80
C LEU A 92 -11.80 2.67 1.68
N ASN A 93 -11.09 3.79 1.76
CA ASN A 93 -11.54 4.97 2.52
C ASN A 93 -12.64 5.77 1.82
N LYS A 94 -12.93 5.44 0.57
CA LYS A 94 -14.02 6.02 -0.22
C LYS A 94 -15.15 5.00 -0.50
N GLY A 95 -15.13 3.88 0.22
CA GLY A 95 -16.21 2.90 0.22
C GLY A 95 -16.09 1.80 -0.84
N TYR A 96 -15.04 1.76 -1.61
CA TYR A 96 -14.83 0.74 -2.65
C TYR A 96 -14.18 -0.51 -2.04
N ILE A 97 -14.94 -1.27 -1.25
CA ILE A 97 -14.41 -2.41 -0.49
C ILE A 97 -14.02 -3.60 -1.36
N ASN A 98 -14.63 -3.72 -2.54
CA ASN A 98 -14.33 -4.73 -3.54
C ASN A 98 -13.26 -4.28 -4.56
N PHE A 99 -12.57 -3.16 -4.26
CA PHE A 99 -11.46 -2.69 -5.08
C PHE A 99 -10.38 -3.76 -5.18
N ASP A 100 -9.96 -4.05 -6.41
CA ASP A 100 -8.86 -4.97 -6.66
C ASP A 100 -7.90 -4.45 -7.75
N ILE A 101 -6.68 -4.96 -7.71
CA ILE A 101 -5.64 -4.67 -8.68
C ILE A 101 -5.47 -5.92 -9.54
N ASN A 102 -5.95 -5.82 -10.77
CA ASN A 102 -5.92 -6.93 -11.72
C ASN A 102 -4.50 -7.27 -12.17
N SER A 103 -3.67 -6.26 -12.38
CA SER A 103 -2.27 -6.42 -12.73
C SER A 103 -1.44 -5.21 -12.36
N SER A 104 -0.15 -5.45 -12.11
CA SER A 104 0.86 -4.41 -11.92
C SER A 104 2.09 -4.82 -12.71
N ASN A 105 2.31 -4.18 -13.85
CA ASN A 105 3.37 -4.48 -14.80
C ASN A 105 4.45 -3.41 -14.72
N LEU A 106 5.69 -3.85 -14.87
CA LEU A 106 6.87 -3.01 -14.92
C LEU A 106 7.64 -3.29 -16.19
N ASN A 107 7.73 -2.32 -17.07
CA ASN A 107 8.47 -2.39 -18.31
C ASN A 107 9.72 -1.51 -18.21
N ILE A 108 10.85 -2.05 -18.66
CA ILE A 108 12.15 -1.36 -18.64
C ILE A 108 12.55 -1.03 -20.05
N SER A 109 13.01 0.20 -20.30
CA SER A 109 13.53 0.60 -21.60
C SER A 109 14.77 -0.24 -21.99
N GLU A 110 15.07 -0.36 -23.30
CA GLU A 110 16.22 -1.11 -23.80
C GLU A 110 17.55 -0.62 -23.23
N ASP A 111 17.67 0.68 -23.00
CA ASP A 111 18.86 1.31 -22.41
C ASP A 111 18.92 1.19 -20.88
N LYS A 112 17.95 0.49 -20.25
CA LYS A 112 17.83 0.24 -18.81
C LYS A 112 17.78 1.47 -17.92
N LYS A 113 17.47 2.65 -18.48
CA LYS A 113 17.43 3.91 -17.74
C LYS A 113 16.06 4.33 -17.29
N ASN A 114 15.01 3.89 -18.01
CA ASN A 114 13.64 4.29 -17.78
C ASN A 114 12.76 3.07 -17.43
N ILE A 115 11.81 3.32 -16.53
CA ILE A 115 10.81 2.36 -16.10
C ILE A 115 9.44 2.94 -16.40
N PHE A 116 8.58 2.11 -16.98
CA PHE A 116 7.17 2.37 -17.22
C PHE A 116 6.36 1.43 -16.33
N ILE A 117 5.49 1.99 -15.51
CA ILE A 117 4.64 1.25 -14.58
C ILE A 117 3.20 1.30 -15.13
N GLU A 118 2.56 0.16 -15.22
CA GLU A 118 1.17 0.04 -15.59
C GLU A 118 0.41 -0.71 -14.50
N VAL A 119 -0.65 -0.11 -13.97
CA VAL A 119 -1.49 -0.70 -12.94
C VAL A 119 -2.92 -0.76 -13.44
N ALA A 120 -3.45 -1.96 -13.65
CA ALA A 120 -4.84 -2.16 -14.02
C ALA A 120 -5.67 -2.44 -12.78
N VAL A 121 -6.76 -1.69 -12.60
CA VAL A 121 -7.63 -1.76 -11.43
C VAL A 121 -9.05 -2.14 -11.81
N ASN A 122 -9.74 -2.75 -10.84
CA ASN A 122 -11.19 -2.92 -10.82
C ASN A 122 -11.71 -2.20 -9.57
N GLU A 123 -12.48 -1.14 -9.77
CA GLU A 123 -12.93 -0.27 -8.68
C GLU A 123 -14.06 -0.90 -7.85
N GLY A 124 -14.90 -1.71 -8.47
CA GLY A 124 -16.11 -2.24 -7.84
C GLY A 124 -17.16 -1.16 -7.54
N GLU A 125 -18.11 -1.51 -6.70
CA GLU A 125 -19.19 -0.62 -6.28
C GLU A 125 -18.85 0.11 -4.98
N GLN A 126 -19.49 1.28 -4.77
CA GLN A 126 -19.32 2.06 -3.54
C GLN A 126 -20.29 1.59 -2.46
N PHE A 127 -19.75 1.25 -1.30
CA PHE A 127 -20.49 0.78 -0.13
C PHE A 127 -20.69 1.86 0.92
N LYS A 128 -21.73 1.66 1.75
CA LYS A 128 -22.08 2.51 2.88
C LYS A 128 -22.04 1.70 4.18
N PHE A 129 -21.86 2.40 5.29
CA PHE A 129 -22.03 1.80 6.60
C PHE A 129 -23.49 1.42 6.83
N GLY A 130 -23.71 0.20 7.27
CA GLY A 130 -24.94 -0.30 7.83
C GLY A 130 -24.96 -0.21 9.34
N LYS A 131 -25.52 -1.25 10.00
CA LYS A 131 -25.62 -1.30 11.45
C LYS A 131 -24.29 -1.68 12.10
N THR A 132 -24.02 -1.07 13.26
CA THR A 132 -22.89 -1.42 14.10
C THR A 132 -23.35 -2.13 15.36
N LYS A 133 -22.66 -3.22 15.72
CA LYS A 133 -22.88 -3.98 16.95
C LYS A 133 -21.56 -4.06 17.73
N PHE A 134 -21.68 -4.00 19.06
CA PHE A 134 -20.56 -4.28 19.97
C PHE A 134 -20.88 -5.60 20.69
N LEU A 135 -19.98 -6.60 20.57
CA LEU A 135 -20.16 -7.98 21.03
C LEU A 135 -19.05 -8.36 22.00
N GLY A 136 -19.29 -9.37 22.81
CA GLY A 136 -18.34 -9.92 23.78
C GLY A 136 -18.64 -9.46 25.22
N ASP A 137 -17.71 -9.72 26.13
CA ASP A 137 -17.84 -9.35 27.54
C ASP A 137 -17.62 -7.84 27.70
N ALA A 138 -18.72 -7.10 27.63
CA ALA A 138 -18.69 -5.66 27.69
C ALA A 138 -18.53 -5.16 29.13
N LEU A 139 -17.38 -4.54 29.42
CA LEU A 139 -17.14 -3.79 30.65
C LEU A 139 -18.00 -2.52 30.72
N TYR A 140 -18.43 -2.02 29.58
CA TYR A 140 -19.11 -0.74 29.40
C TYR A 140 -20.54 -0.92 28.92
N LYS A 141 -21.42 0.04 29.26
CA LYS A 141 -22.80 0.05 28.79
C LYS A 141 -22.85 0.28 27.26
N PRO A 142 -23.90 -0.22 26.58
CA PRO A 142 -24.07 -0.02 25.15
C PRO A 142 -23.97 1.44 24.69
N GLU A 143 -24.50 2.37 25.48
CA GLU A 143 -24.49 3.81 25.18
C GLU A 143 -23.05 4.38 25.16
N GLU A 144 -22.19 3.87 26.05
CA GLU A 144 -20.79 4.28 26.15
C GLU A 144 -19.95 3.74 24.98
N LEU A 145 -20.29 2.54 24.49
CA LEU A 145 -19.65 1.93 23.33
C LEU A 145 -20.12 2.61 22.03
N ASN A 146 -21.42 2.86 21.90
CA ASN A 146 -22.00 3.55 20.76
C ASN A 146 -21.44 4.98 20.62
N ALA A 147 -21.10 5.65 21.72
CA ALA A 147 -20.47 6.97 21.70
C ALA A 147 -19.05 6.96 21.06
N LEU A 148 -18.42 5.80 20.92
CA LEU A 148 -17.11 5.65 20.25
C LEU A 148 -17.24 5.48 18.74
N GLN A 149 -18.45 5.28 18.20
CA GLN A 149 -18.69 5.17 16.78
C GLN A 149 -18.55 6.55 16.12
N ILE A 150 -17.55 6.71 15.27
CA ILE A 150 -17.19 7.98 14.62
C ILE A 150 -17.78 8.12 13.20
N TYR A 151 -18.70 7.26 12.83
CA TYR A 151 -19.46 7.28 11.58
C TYR A 151 -20.94 6.98 11.85
N LYS A 152 -21.80 7.25 10.90
CA LYS A 152 -23.25 6.99 10.97
C LYS A 152 -23.68 5.97 9.94
N ASP A 153 -24.79 5.28 10.22
CA ASP A 153 -25.45 4.43 9.23
C ASP A 153 -25.80 5.25 7.98
N GLY A 154 -25.53 4.69 6.81
CA GLY A 154 -25.73 5.34 5.52
C GLY A 154 -24.60 6.27 5.05
N GLU A 155 -23.61 6.59 5.88
CA GLU A 155 -22.40 7.27 5.41
C GLU A 155 -21.57 6.33 4.50
N ILE A 156 -20.78 6.91 3.60
CA ILE A 156 -19.84 6.15 2.77
C ILE A 156 -18.88 5.40 3.69
N TYR A 157 -18.69 4.11 3.42
CA TYR A 157 -17.74 3.28 4.16
C TYR A 157 -16.31 3.84 4.08
N SER A 158 -15.60 3.73 5.18
CA SER A 158 -14.19 4.12 5.29
C SER A 158 -13.45 3.18 6.24
N GLN A 159 -12.45 2.51 5.73
CA GLN A 159 -11.59 1.61 6.51
C GLN A 159 -10.85 2.37 7.62
N GLU A 160 -10.47 3.61 7.39
CA GLU A 160 -9.85 4.47 8.38
C GLU A 160 -10.79 4.72 9.58
N LYS A 161 -12.08 5.00 9.32
CA LYS A 161 -13.07 5.18 10.39
C LYS A 161 -13.28 3.88 11.19
N VAL A 162 -13.34 2.73 10.52
CA VAL A 162 -13.42 1.42 11.18
C VAL A 162 -12.22 1.19 12.10
N ASN A 163 -11.01 1.43 11.60
CA ASN A 163 -9.79 1.33 12.39
C ASN A 163 -9.76 2.35 13.54
N GLY A 164 -10.31 3.53 13.33
CA GLY A 164 -10.46 4.57 14.36
C GLY A 164 -11.30 4.09 15.54
N VAL A 165 -12.49 3.51 15.28
CA VAL A 165 -13.35 2.93 16.33
C VAL A 165 -12.61 1.81 17.06
N ARG A 166 -11.96 0.89 16.33
CA ARG A 166 -11.16 -0.17 16.93
C ARG A 166 -10.09 0.36 17.89
N GLN A 167 -9.37 1.41 17.48
CA GLN A 167 -8.34 2.05 18.32
C GLN A 167 -8.93 2.74 19.54
N LEU A 168 -10.09 3.40 19.41
CA LEU A 168 -10.79 4.04 20.54
C LEU A 168 -11.23 2.99 21.56
N LEU A 169 -11.77 1.85 21.11
CA LEU A 169 -12.12 0.72 21.96
C LEU A 169 -10.88 0.17 22.68
N SER A 170 -9.81 -0.17 21.95
CA SER A 170 -8.57 -0.68 22.54
C SER A 170 -8.02 0.28 23.60
N ARG A 171 -8.04 1.58 23.33
CA ARG A 171 -7.59 2.62 24.29
C ARG A 171 -8.50 2.68 25.53
N LYS A 172 -9.82 2.62 25.32
CA LYS A 172 -10.80 2.68 26.44
C LYS A 172 -10.60 1.49 27.38
N TYR A 173 -10.44 0.27 26.86
CA TYR A 173 -10.17 -0.92 27.64
C TYR A 173 -8.77 -0.90 28.29
N GLY A 174 -7.75 -0.45 27.58
CA GLY A 174 -6.41 -0.29 28.12
C GLY A 174 -6.38 0.68 29.33
N ASN A 175 -7.09 1.80 29.26
CA ASN A 175 -7.20 2.76 30.37
C ASN A 175 -7.90 2.17 31.59
N ALA A 176 -8.73 1.14 31.42
CA ALA A 176 -9.36 0.39 32.51
C ALA A 176 -8.48 -0.78 33.03
N GLY A 177 -7.24 -0.88 32.54
CA GLY A 177 -6.27 -1.93 32.95
C GLY A 177 -6.27 -3.19 32.08
N TYR A 178 -7.09 -3.26 31.02
CA TYR A 178 -7.15 -4.39 30.10
C TYR A 178 -6.19 -4.19 28.93
N TYR A 179 -4.88 -4.17 29.19
CA TYR A 179 -3.83 -3.88 28.19
C TYR A 179 -3.72 -4.90 27.07
N PHE A 180 -4.22 -6.12 27.28
CA PHE A 180 -4.20 -7.20 26.30
C PHE A 180 -5.59 -7.47 25.69
N ALA A 181 -6.52 -6.53 25.82
CA ALA A 181 -7.82 -6.65 25.19
C ALA A 181 -7.67 -6.60 23.67
N GLU A 182 -8.14 -7.64 22.99
CA GLU A 182 -8.20 -7.72 21.54
C GLU A 182 -9.55 -7.21 21.02
N VAL A 183 -9.52 -6.27 20.11
CA VAL A 183 -10.71 -5.76 19.42
C VAL A 183 -10.67 -6.23 17.98
N ASN A 184 -11.51 -7.21 17.67
CA ASN A 184 -11.69 -7.73 16.32
C ASN A 184 -12.87 -7.04 15.65
N VAL A 185 -12.78 -6.85 14.35
CA VAL A 185 -13.87 -6.28 13.53
C VAL A 185 -14.29 -7.30 12.51
N VAL A 186 -15.58 -7.63 12.52
CA VAL A 186 -16.18 -8.58 11.59
C VAL A 186 -17.17 -7.83 10.70
N PRO A 187 -16.86 -7.63 9.41
CA PRO A 187 -17.78 -7.04 8.46
C PRO A 187 -18.76 -8.10 7.91
N GLU A 188 -20.03 -7.73 7.80
CA GLU A 188 -21.05 -8.45 7.05
C GLU A 188 -21.40 -7.62 5.81
N ILE A 189 -20.93 -8.08 4.63
CA ILE A 189 -21.03 -7.36 3.39
C ILE A 189 -22.26 -7.83 2.61
N ASN A 190 -23.17 -6.91 2.29
CA ASN A 190 -24.30 -7.16 1.42
C ASN A 190 -24.03 -6.49 0.05
N ASN A 191 -23.71 -7.31 -0.95
CA ASN A 191 -23.38 -6.84 -2.31
C ASN A 191 -24.63 -6.44 -3.10
N GLU A 192 -25.85 -6.83 -2.69
CA GLU A 192 -27.08 -6.42 -3.39
C GLU A 192 -27.49 -5.00 -3.01
N THR A 193 -27.25 -4.63 -1.75
CA THR A 193 -27.63 -3.31 -1.22
C THR A 193 -26.44 -2.36 -1.09
N ASN A 194 -25.22 -2.84 -1.31
CA ASN A 194 -23.96 -2.13 -1.09
C ASN A 194 -23.84 -1.56 0.34
N ILE A 195 -24.20 -2.39 1.32
CA ILE A 195 -24.15 -2.04 2.74
C ILE A 195 -23.18 -2.97 3.46
N VAL A 196 -22.44 -2.41 4.43
CA VAL A 196 -21.54 -3.14 5.32
C VAL A 196 -22.00 -2.95 6.75
N ASP A 197 -22.53 -4.02 7.36
CA ASP A 197 -22.77 -4.08 8.80
C ASP A 197 -21.46 -4.47 9.50
N LEU A 198 -21.23 -3.93 10.68
CA LEU A 198 -19.99 -4.14 11.43
C LEU A 198 -20.27 -4.68 12.84
N SER A 199 -19.49 -5.69 13.22
CA SER A 199 -19.46 -6.19 14.61
C SER A 199 -18.06 -6.00 15.18
N TYR A 200 -17.98 -5.28 16.28
CA TYR A 200 -16.77 -5.11 17.06
C TYR A 200 -16.80 -6.04 18.26
#